data_1cc5d89ced744221d01212954b362d6d
#
_entry.id   1cc5d89ced744221d01212954b362d6d
#
_cell.length_a   1.000
_cell.length_b   1.000
_cell.length_c   1.000
_cell.angle_alpha   90.00
_cell.angle_beta   90.00
_cell.angle_gamma   90.00
#
_symmetry.space_group_name_H-M   'P 1'
#
loop_
_entity.id
_entity.type
_entity.pdbx_description
1 polymer ?
#
loop_
_entity_poly.entity_id
_entity_poly.type
_entity_poly.pdbx_seq_one_letter_code
_entity_poly.pdbx_strand_id
1 'polypeptide(L)'
;MLVNNGGGLPQGDTDNPELIAQPRGGTPAVIDTREGLEKASRALAQGSTPIALDVERAQGFRYGSDPYLVQIRREDVGSFLIDTHALPDLSVLQPGVEDVWLLHDCLQDLPNLRQVGLRPSALFDTEIAARLVGLERFGLAAVAEQVLGLGLVKDHQASDWSVRPLPKEWLRYAALDVELLTELYYRLSKRLDQMGRWEWAQQEFAHALSVEPPTAKPDRWRSLPGAGKIRSRRGLGVLKALWETRESIARRIDMSPGRLVRNAALVRAASNPPPNKRALMSINEFRSPIARQYEDEWMRALASVAALTEDELPPKRKPVQPGSIPEPRQWVRIDEASAARLGIVRSAVASVAASVGLAPEVVLAPQVQRYLAWAPLDPSRPSGDEVEERMVTRGARDWQIDLTLDPVCDALGV
;
A
#
# COMPACT_ATOMS: atom_id res chain seq x y z
N MET A 1 12.93 48.63 9.57
CA MET A 1 14.05 47.74 9.89
C MET A 1 13.49 46.56 10.68
N LEU A 2 13.02 45.53 9.98
CA LEU A 2 12.53 44.30 10.61
C LEU A 2 13.59 43.23 10.35
N VAL A 3 14.21 42.80 11.43
CA VAL A 3 15.27 41.79 11.45
C VAL A 3 14.64 40.43 11.15
N ASN A 4 15.02 39.87 10.03
CA ASN A 4 14.62 38.55 9.57
C ASN A 4 15.45 37.49 10.37
N ASN A 5 14.90 37.00 11.48
CA ASN A 5 15.47 35.85 12.16
C ASN A 5 14.96 34.56 11.54
N GLY A 6 15.62 34.10 10.51
CA GLY A 6 15.49 32.77 9.97
C GLY A 6 15.96 31.72 10.97
N GLY A 7 15.10 31.35 11.91
CA GLY A 7 15.31 30.23 12.81
C GLY A 7 14.99 28.91 12.07
N GLY A 8 15.94 28.43 11.27
CA GLY A 8 15.92 27.03 10.83
C GLY A 8 15.96 26.13 12.07
N LEU A 9 15.01 25.18 12.18
CA LEU A 9 15.10 24.12 13.18
C LEU A 9 16.46 23.43 13.00
N PRO A 10 17.17 23.04 14.10
CA PRO A 10 18.40 22.30 13.97
C PRO A 10 18.09 21.02 13.18
N GLN A 11 18.67 20.93 12.00
CA GLN A 11 18.77 19.65 11.29
C GLN A 11 19.65 18.79 12.20
N GLY A 12 19.11 17.64 12.66
CA GLY A 12 19.94 16.64 13.30
C GLY A 12 21.10 16.32 12.37
N ASP A 13 22.25 15.99 12.94
CA ASP A 13 23.45 15.64 12.21
C ASP A 13 23.14 14.41 11.33
N THR A 14 22.88 14.64 10.04
CA THR A 14 22.49 13.58 9.09
C THR A 14 23.66 12.70 8.71
N ASP A 15 24.90 13.10 9.05
CA ASP A 15 26.09 12.33 8.69
C ASP A 15 26.37 11.17 9.66
N ASN A 16 25.74 11.14 10.85
CA ASN A 16 25.83 10.01 11.78
C ASN A 16 24.59 9.93 12.67
N PRO A 17 23.46 9.38 12.18
CA PRO A 17 22.23 9.32 12.95
C PRO A 17 22.41 8.47 14.22
N GLU A 18 21.89 8.95 15.34
CA GLU A 18 21.87 8.18 16.58
C GLU A 18 21.03 6.91 16.39
N LEU A 19 21.67 5.74 16.52
CA LEU A 19 20.98 4.45 16.38
C LEU A 19 20.11 4.17 17.60
N ILE A 20 18.81 4.17 17.40
CA ILE A 20 17.87 3.73 18.43
C ILE A 20 17.64 2.22 18.29
N ALA A 21 17.97 1.48 19.34
CA ALA A 21 17.83 0.04 19.39
C ALA A 21 16.75 -0.43 20.39
N GLN A 22 16.21 0.46 21.21
CA GLN A 22 15.22 0.10 22.24
C GLN A 22 14.20 1.23 22.47
N PRO A 23 12.91 0.89 22.71
CA PRO A 23 11.92 1.86 23.15
C PRO A 23 12.30 2.46 24.51
N ARG A 24 12.03 3.74 24.73
CA ARG A 24 12.35 4.47 26.00
C ARG A 24 11.67 3.85 27.22
N GLY A 25 10.42 3.34 27.03
CA GLY A 25 9.64 2.64 28.07
C GLY A 25 9.96 1.16 28.23
N GLY A 26 10.95 0.62 27.48
CA GLY A 26 11.19 -0.81 27.36
C GLY A 26 10.17 -1.53 26.48
N THR A 27 10.37 -2.83 26.27
CA THR A 27 9.47 -3.64 25.44
C THR A 27 8.32 -4.16 26.28
N PRO A 28 7.05 -3.85 25.97
CA PRO A 28 5.90 -4.35 26.72
C PRO A 28 5.77 -5.87 26.59
N ALA A 29 5.12 -6.49 27.58
CA ALA A 29 4.68 -7.88 27.46
C ALA A 29 3.54 -7.96 26.42
N VAL A 30 3.48 -9.10 25.71
CA VAL A 30 2.40 -9.36 24.76
C VAL A 30 1.09 -9.62 25.50
N ILE A 31 0.02 -8.98 25.04
CA ILE A 31 -1.34 -9.20 25.52
C ILE A 31 -1.97 -10.27 24.62
N ASP A 32 -2.27 -11.42 25.21
CA ASP A 32 -2.85 -12.60 24.58
C ASP A 32 -4.12 -13.09 25.29
N THR A 33 -4.60 -12.34 26.31
CA THR A 33 -5.79 -12.67 27.10
C THR A 33 -6.83 -11.57 27.06
N ARG A 34 -8.11 -11.93 27.13
CA ARG A 34 -9.25 -10.99 27.20
C ARG A 34 -9.13 -10.02 28.37
N GLU A 35 -8.73 -10.51 29.55
CA GLU A 35 -8.52 -9.65 30.72
C GLU A 35 -7.43 -8.61 30.49
N GLY A 36 -6.32 -8.99 29.87
CA GLY A 36 -5.24 -8.09 29.50
C GLY A 36 -5.71 -7.01 28.51
N LEU A 37 -6.52 -7.41 27.53
CA LEU A 37 -7.10 -6.51 26.53
C LEU A 37 -8.04 -5.48 27.19
N GLU A 38 -8.88 -5.90 28.13
CA GLU A 38 -9.78 -5.00 28.87
C GLU A 38 -9.04 -4.03 29.78
N LYS A 39 -7.91 -4.48 30.38
CA LYS A 39 -7.03 -3.58 31.14
C LYS A 39 -6.39 -2.51 30.22
N ALA A 40 -5.92 -2.92 29.05
CA ALA A 40 -5.37 -2.01 28.06
C ALA A 40 -6.42 -0.99 27.58
N SER A 41 -7.65 -1.42 27.32
CA SER A 41 -8.77 -0.53 26.95
C SER A 41 -9.00 0.55 28.01
N ARG A 42 -9.11 0.15 29.27
CA ARG A 42 -9.30 1.10 30.38
C ARG A 42 -8.12 2.06 30.55
N ALA A 43 -6.89 1.59 30.35
CA ALA A 43 -5.72 2.44 30.43
C ALA A 43 -5.67 3.45 29.28
N LEU A 44 -5.90 3.01 28.05
CA LEU A 44 -5.94 3.87 26.87
C LEU A 44 -7.02 4.97 26.96
N ALA A 45 -8.17 4.64 27.54
CA ALA A 45 -9.27 5.59 27.75
C ALA A 45 -8.95 6.71 28.77
N GLN A 46 -7.91 6.57 29.58
CA GLN A 46 -7.47 7.61 30.53
C GLN A 46 -6.51 8.63 29.88
N GLY A 47 -5.94 8.31 28.74
CA GLY A 47 -5.02 9.20 28.06
C GLY A 47 -5.72 10.27 27.24
N SER A 48 -4.96 11.29 26.82
CA SER A 48 -5.43 12.45 26.06
C SER A 48 -4.56 12.77 24.84
N THR A 49 -3.45 12.07 24.66
CA THR A 49 -2.57 12.27 23.50
C THR A 49 -3.04 11.43 22.30
N PRO A 50 -2.68 11.80 21.06
CA PRO A 50 -2.95 10.97 19.87
C PRO A 50 -2.42 9.56 20.00
N ILE A 51 -3.00 8.62 19.25
CA ILE A 51 -2.76 7.18 19.38
C ILE A 51 -1.96 6.70 18.19
N ALA A 52 -0.74 6.25 18.41
CA ALA A 52 0.09 5.60 17.40
C ALA A 52 -0.28 4.11 17.30
N LEU A 53 -0.48 3.63 16.06
CA LEU A 53 -0.78 2.24 15.76
C LEU A 53 0.12 1.74 14.64
N ASP A 54 0.38 0.44 14.66
CA ASP A 54 1.05 -0.28 13.59
C ASP A 54 0.58 -1.75 13.58
N VAL A 55 0.80 -2.46 12.46
CA VAL A 55 0.31 -3.82 12.28
C VAL A 55 1.37 -4.69 11.63
N GLU A 56 1.70 -5.80 12.29
CA GLU A 56 2.60 -6.79 11.73
C GLU A 56 1.84 -7.97 11.09
N ARG A 57 2.31 -8.36 9.92
CA ARG A 57 1.71 -9.40 9.08
C ARG A 57 2.71 -10.49 8.74
N ALA A 58 2.22 -11.69 8.43
CA ALA A 58 3.06 -12.79 7.94
C ALA A 58 3.04 -12.92 6.41
N GLN A 59 3.06 -11.77 5.69
CA GLN A 59 3.10 -11.76 4.23
C GLN A 59 4.32 -12.52 3.69
N GLY A 60 4.09 -13.36 2.67
CA GLY A 60 5.14 -14.23 2.14
C GLY A 60 5.31 -15.55 2.88
N PHE A 61 4.66 -15.74 4.05
CA PHE A 61 4.63 -16.99 4.81
C PHE A 61 3.24 -17.61 4.82
N ARG A 62 2.23 -16.84 5.21
CA ARG A 62 0.83 -17.26 5.27
C ARG A 62 0.04 -16.82 4.05
N TYR A 63 -1.15 -17.38 3.89
CA TYR A 63 -2.07 -16.94 2.84
C TYR A 63 -2.78 -15.66 3.29
N GLY A 64 -2.79 -14.64 2.41
CA GLY A 64 -3.43 -13.37 2.75
C GLY A 64 -2.52 -12.39 3.48
N SER A 65 -3.16 -11.47 4.19
CA SER A 65 -2.51 -10.36 4.89
C SER A 65 -3.11 -10.13 6.28
N ASP A 66 -3.53 -11.22 6.94
CA ASP A 66 -4.09 -11.13 8.28
C ASP A 66 -3.10 -10.49 9.26
N PRO A 67 -3.59 -9.68 10.22
CA PRO A 67 -2.75 -9.13 11.28
C PRO A 67 -2.36 -10.22 12.27
N TYR A 68 -1.10 -10.22 12.68
CA TYR A 68 -0.56 -11.15 13.70
C TYR A 68 -0.13 -10.45 14.98
N LEU A 69 0.19 -9.16 14.90
CA LEU A 69 0.44 -8.31 16.06
C LEU A 69 -0.10 -6.91 15.74
N VAL A 70 -0.79 -6.30 16.69
CA VAL A 70 -1.17 -4.89 16.65
C VAL A 70 -0.44 -4.17 17.77
N GLN A 71 0.28 -3.10 17.41
CA GLN A 71 0.92 -2.21 18.34
C GLN A 71 0.06 -0.99 18.55
N ILE A 72 -0.10 -0.57 19.80
CA ILE A 72 -0.81 0.65 20.17
C ILE A 72 0.03 1.41 21.18
N ARG A 73 0.23 2.70 20.96
CA ARG A 73 0.88 3.58 21.91
C ARG A 73 0.09 4.86 22.11
N ARG A 74 -0.05 5.24 23.36
CA ARG A 74 -0.49 6.57 23.78
C ARG A 74 0.59 7.15 24.67
N GLU A 75 1.10 8.34 24.37
CA GLU A 75 2.32 8.86 25.00
C GLU A 75 2.18 8.99 26.51
N ASP A 76 1.05 9.48 26.98
CA ASP A 76 0.70 9.67 28.40
C ASP A 76 0.25 8.38 29.11
N VAL A 77 0.14 7.24 28.39
CA VAL A 77 -0.29 5.95 28.94
C VAL A 77 0.79 4.89 28.81
N GLY A 78 1.41 4.74 27.62
CA GLY A 78 2.39 3.72 27.33
C GLY A 78 2.10 2.93 26.06
N SER A 79 2.86 1.86 25.83
CA SER A 79 2.77 0.99 24.66
C SER A 79 2.16 -0.37 25.01
N PHE A 80 1.41 -0.93 24.05
CA PHE A 80 0.74 -2.22 24.16
C PHE A 80 1.04 -3.04 22.90
N LEU A 81 1.39 -4.30 23.06
CA LEU A 81 1.60 -5.27 21.99
C LEU A 81 0.52 -6.34 22.09
N ILE A 82 -0.34 -6.48 21.10
CA ILE A 82 -1.54 -7.31 21.17
C ILE A 82 -1.45 -8.43 20.15
N ASP A 83 -1.50 -9.68 20.61
CA ASP A 83 -1.50 -10.87 19.78
C ASP A 83 -2.88 -11.08 19.13
N THR A 84 -3.02 -10.72 17.88
CA THR A 84 -4.28 -10.87 17.15
C THR A 84 -4.59 -12.32 16.75
N HIS A 85 -3.60 -13.22 16.83
CA HIS A 85 -3.86 -14.64 16.66
C HIS A 85 -4.61 -15.24 17.85
N ALA A 86 -4.26 -14.81 19.06
CA ALA A 86 -4.96 -15.19 20.29
C ALA A 86 -6.26 -14.39 20.50
N LEU A 87 -6.29 -13.14 20.04
CA LEU A 87 -7.38 -12.18 20.23
C LEU A 87 -7.80 -11.59 18.85
N PRO A 88 -8.61 -12.31 18.06
CA PRO A 88 -8.97 -11.88 16.70
C PRO A 88 -9.95 -10.71 16.65
N ASP A 89 -10.60 -10.38 17.78
CA ASP A 89 -11.50 -9.24 17.92
C ASP A 89 -10.99 -8.27 19.00
N LEU A 90 -10.59 -7.09 18.57
CA LEU A 90 -10.08 -6.02 19.41
C LEU A 90 -11.12 -4.91 19.66
N SER A 91 -12.38 -5.11 19.29
CA SER A 91 -13.44 -4.08 19.39
C SER A 91 -13.62 -3.49 20.79
N VAL A 92 -13.26 -4.25 21.83
CA VAL A 92 -13.26 -3.77 23.23
C VAL A 92 -12.29 -2.60 23.47
N LEU A 93 -11.27 -2.43 22.59
CA LEU A 93 -10.36 -1.28 22.67
C LEU A 93 -10.96 -0.01 22.06
N GLN A 94 -11.99 -0.12 21.22
CA GLN A 94 -12.51 1.03 20.46
C GLN A 94 -12.76 2.26 21.32
N PRO A 95 -13.42 2.19 22.51
CA PRO A 95 -13.62 3.37 23.35
C PRO A 95 -12.33 4.02 23.88
N GLY A 96 -11.25 3.23 23.98
CA GLY A 96 -9.94 3.71 24.43
C GLY A 96 -9.08 4.30 23.31
N VAL A 97 -9.51 4.14 22.05
CA VAL A 97 -8.79 4.60 20.86
C VAL A 97 -9.61 5.56 20.00
N GLU A 98 -10.64 6.19 20.56
CA GLU A 98 -11.45 7.22 19.91
C GLU A 98 -10.73 8.59 19.92
N ASP A 99 -9.68 8.70 19.11
CA ASP A 99 -8.85 9.90 18.98
C ASP A 99 -8.20 9.93 17.59
N VAL A 100 -7.28 10.88 17.38
CA VAL A 100 -6.46 10.92 16.15
C VAL A 100 -5.50 9.73 16.15
N TRP A 101 -5.58 8.91 15.11
CA TRP A 101 -4.65 7.81 14.90
C TRP A 101 -3.42 8.28 14.14
N LEU A 102 -2.25 7.92 14.66
CA LEU A 102 -0.96 8.15 14.01
C LEU A 102 -0.54 6.84 13.33
N LEU A 103 -0.41 6.87 12.01
CA LEU A 103 0.00 5.73 11.18
C LEU A 103 1.14 6.15 10.24
N HIS A 104 1.78 5.17 9.64
CA HIS A 104 2.74 5.37 8.54
C HIS A 104 2.35 4.47 7.37
N ASP A 105 2.01 5.05 6.20
CA ASP A 105 1.41 4.34 5.06
C ASP A 105 0.11 3.61 5.46
N CYS A 106 -0.82 4.38 6.00
CA CYS A 106 -2.08 3.92 6.62
C CYS A 106 -2.92 3.00 5.73
N LEU A 107 -2.80 3.12 4.40
CA LEU A 107 -3.55 2.26 3.47
C LEU A 107 -3.16 0.78 3.55
N GLN A 108 -2.00 0.48 4.10
CA GLN A 108 -1.58 -0.89 4.38
C GLN A 108 -2.22 -1.45 5.66
N ASP A 109 -2.40 -0.63 6.70
CA ASP A 109 -2.80 -1.09 8.04
C ASP A 109 -4.29 -0.92 8.33
N LEU A 110 -4.94 0.13 7.78
CA LEU A 110 -6.36 0.37 7.97
C LEU A 110 -7.27 -0.83 7.66
N PRO A 111 -7.04 -1.61 6.57
CA PRO A 111 -7.82 -2.82 6.33
C PRO A 111 -7.71 -3.85 7.44
N ASN A 112 -6.51 -4.04 7.99
CA ASN A 112 -6.24 -5.00 9.06
C ASN A 112 -6.83 -4.53 10.40
N LEU A 113 -6.71 -3.25 10.71
CA LEU A 113 -7.31 -2.66 11.92
C LEU A 113 -8.84 -2.76 11.86
N ARG A 114 -9.45 -2.49 10.71
CA ARG A 114 -10.89 -2.70 10.47
C ARG A 114 -11.31 -4.16 10.62
N GLN A 115 -10.47 -5.09 10.16
CA GLN A 115 -10.71 -6.54 10.28
C GLN A 115 -10.79 -7.00 11.74
N VAL A 116 -9.96 -6.44 12.62
CA VAL A 116 -9.98 -6.74 14.06
C VAL A 116 -10.96 -5.87 14.87
N GLY A 117 -11.81 -5.10 14.21
CA GLY A 117 -12.88 -4.32 14.85
C GLY A 117 -12.51 -2.92 15.30
N LEU A 118 -11.36 -2.39 14.87
CA LEU A 118 -10.91 -1.03 15.19
C LEU A 118 -11.14 -0.06 14.02
N ARG A 119 -11.58 1.16 14.31
CA ARG A 119 -11.87 2.19 13.31
C ARG A 119 -11.43 3.58 13.80
N PRO A 120 -10.67 4.34 13.01
CA PRO A 120 -10.29 5.69 13.37
C PRO A 120 -11.47 6.68 13.20
N SER A 121 -11.54 7.66 14.09
CA SER A 121 -12.37 8.86 13.91
C SER A 121 -11.64 9.96 13.14
N ALA A 122 -10.31 10.03 13.31
CA ALA A 122 -9.41 10.94 12.64
C ALA A 122 -8.04 10.27 12.41
N LEU A 123 -7.30 10.78 11.44
CA LEU A 123 -6.01 10.21 11.02
C LEU A 123 -4.95 11.30 10.87
N PHE A 124 -3.72 10.98 11.24
CA PHE A 124 -2.51 11.61 10.80
C PHE A 124 -1.55 10.56 10.26
N ASP A 125 -1.27 10.61 8.97
CA ASP A 125 -0.33 9.69 8.33
C ASP A 125 1.03 10.37 8.16
N THR A 126 2.06 9.80 8.76
CA THR A 126 3.41 10.37 8.75
C THR A 126 4.10 10.27 7.39
N GLU A 127 3.73 9.30 6.52
CA GLU A 127 4.21 9.24 5.14
C GLU A 127 3.58 10.35 4.29
N ILE A 128 2.25 10.52 4.36
CA ILE A 128 1.54 11.62 3.68
C ILE A 128 2.12 12.97 4.12
N ALA A 129 2.26 13.17 5.42
CA ALA A 129 2.85 14.39 5.98
C ALA A 129 4.28 14.62 5.47
N ALA A 130 5.12 13.58 5.43
CA ALA A 130 6.48 13.64 4.91
C ALA A 130 6.51 14.07 3.43
N ARG A 131 5.61 13.54 2.60
CA ARG A 131 5.47 13.93 1.19
C ARG A 131 5.08 15.40 1.05
N LEU A 132 4.13 15.87 1.87
CA LEU A 132 3.65 17.25 1.83
C LEU A 132 4.66 18.28 2.36
N VAL A 133 5.59 17.90 3.23
CA VAL A 133 6.71 18.79 3.63
C VAL A 133 7.89 18.67 2.66
N GLY A 134 7.77 17.90 1.59
CA GLY A 134 8.76 17.82 0.50
C GLY A 134 9.95 16.91 0.78
N LEU A 135 9.81 15.88 1.63
CA LEU A 135 10.87 14.88 1.79
C LEU A 135 10.97 14.00 0.54
N GLU A 136 12.17 13.53 0.22
CA GLU A 136 12.43 12.69 -0.96
C GLU A 136 12.30 11.19 -0.66
N ARG A 137 12.52 10.77 0.58
CA ARG A 137 12.44 9.38 1.04
C ARG A 137 11.37 9.25 2.11
N PHE A 138 10.42 8.36 1.91
CA PHE A 138 9.15 8.34 2.66
C PHE A 138 8.98 7.15 3.61
N GLY A 139 9.75 6.05 3.49
CA GLY A 139 9.66 4.95 4.44
C GLY A 139 10.02 5.37 5.86
N LEU A 140 9.39 4.80 6.89
CA LEU A 140 9.47 5.21 8.29
C LEU A 140 10.92 5.48 8.77
N ALA A 141 11.85 4.55 8.49
CA ALA A 141 13.26 4.72 8.85
C ALA A 141 13.90 5.96 8.21
N ALA A 142 13.56 6.23 6.93
CA ALA A 142 14.10 7.40 6.24
C ALA A 142 13.48 8.71 6.72
N VAL A 143 12.19 8.69 7.09
CA VAL A 143 11.50 9.84 7.66
C VAL A 143 12.04 10.12 9.08
N ALA A 144 12.25 9.09 9.91
CA ALA A 144 12.85 9.22 11.21
C ALA A 144 14.28 9.82 11.14
N GLU A 145 15.09 9.34 10.19
CA GLU A 145 16.42 9.89 9.92
C GLU A 145 16.38 11.38 9.54
N GLN A 146 15.52 11.73 8.56
CA GLN A 146 15.45 13.10 8.04
C GLN A 146 14.79 14.12 9.00
N VAL A 147 13.85 13.66 9.83
CA VAL A 147 13.05 14.55 10.71
C VAL A 147 13.57 14.56 12.13
N LEU A 148 14.03 13.41 12.64
CA LEU A 148 14.45 13.25 14.03
C LEU A 148 15.98 13.10 14.19
N GLY A 149 16.73 12.84 13.10
CA GLY A 149 18.15 12.50 13.17
C GLY A 149 18.40 11.09 13.75
N LEU A 150 17.41 10.21 13.69
CA LEU A 150 17.43 8.90 14.32
C LEU A 150 17.55 7.78 13.28
N GLY A 151 18.58 6.95 13.41
CA GLY A 151 18.75 5.75 12.60
C GLY A 151 17.98 4.56 13.19
N LEU A 152 17.21 3.85 12.35
CA LEU A 152 16.54 2.60 12.70
C LEU A 152 17.33 1.40 12.17
N VAL A 153 17.49 0.38 12.99
CA VAL A 153 17.98 -0.91 12.53
C VAL A 153 16.86 -1.54 11.67
N LYS A 154 17.13 -1.72 10.37
CA LYS A 154 16.17 -2.32 9.42
C LYS A 154 16.15 -3.85 9.57
N ASP A 155 15.59 -4.34 10.66
CA ASP A 155 15.41 -5.77 10.89
C ASP A 155 13.92 -6.10 11.03
N HIS A 156 13.52 -7.33 10.65
CA HIS A 156 12.22 -7.95 10.94
C HIS A 156 10.98 -7.52 10.12
N GLN A 157 11.02 -6.51 9.25
CA GLN A 157 9.87 -6.13 8.39
C GLN A 157 9.32 -7.29 7.53
N ALA A 158 10.18 -8.23 7.14
CA ALA A 158 9.81 -9.39 6.32
C ALA A 158 9.85 -10.70 7.11
N SER A 159 9.62 -10.65 8.43
CA SER A 159 9.64 -11.80 9.31
C SER A 159 8.30 -12.57 9.30
N ASP A 160 8.34 -13.82 9.74
CA ASP A 160 7.13 -14.64 9.88
C ASP A 160 6.42 -14.35 11.20
N TRP A 161 5.67 -13.27 11.25
CA TRP A 161 4.95 -12.85 12.46
C TRP A 161 3.88 -13.85 12.94
N SER A 162 3.66 -14.94 12.21
CA SER A 162 2.76 -16.01 12.63
C SER A 162 3.37 -17.00 13.63
N VAL A 163 4.68 -16.95 13.87
CA VAL A 163 5.35 -17.85 14.84
C VAL A 163 4.98 -17.49 16.27
N ARG A 164 4.92 -18.51 17.13
CA ARG A 164 4.68 -18.34 18.57
C ARG A 164 5.63 -19.23 19.37
N PRO A 165 6.18 -18.72 20.51
CA PRO A 165 6.11 -17.34 20.96
C PRO A 165 6.89 -16.39 20.01
N LEU A 166 6.51 -15.11 19.97
CA LEU A 166 7.24 -14.10 19.21
C LEU A 166 8.63 -13.85 19.82
N PRO A 167 9.69 -13.75 19.00
CA PRO A 167 11.03 -13.41 19.47
C PRO A 167 11.08 -12.04 20.15
N LYS A 168 11.89 -11.89 21.21
CA LYS A 168 11.98 -10.63 21.97
C LYS A 168 12.48 -9.45 21.14
N GLU A 169 13.40 -9.68 20.22
CA GLU A 169 13.91 -8.69 19.30
C GLU A 169 12.83 -8.15 18.34
N TRP A 170 11.88 -9.00 17.91
CA TRP A 170 10.75 -8.56 17.08
C TRP A 170 9.76 -7.70 17.88
N LEU A 171 9.47 -8.10 19.13
CA LEU A 171 8.60 -7.31 20.00
C LEU A 171 9.21 -5.92 20.31
N ARG A 172 10.53 -5.86 20.46
CA ARG A 172 11.26 -4.61 20.64
C ARG A 172 11.16 -3.72 19.41
N TYR A 173 11.35 -4.29 18.21
CA TYR A 173 11.20 -3.62 16.93
C TYR A 173 9.78 -3.03 16.81
N ALA A 174 8.75 -3.84 16.97
CA ALA A 174 7.35 -3.44 16.88
C ALA A 174 6.96 -2.32 17.88
N ALA A 175 7.49 -2.38 19.10
CA ALA A 175 7.24 -1.33 20.09
C ALA A 175 7.94 0.00 19.74
N LEU A 176 9.08 -0.07 19.04
CA LEU A 176 9.83 1.12 18.61
C LEU A 176 9.11 1.86 17.46
N ASP A 177 8.51 1.13 16.52
CA ASP A 177 7.84 1.73 15.37
C ASP A 177 6.71 2.69 15.81
N VAL A 178 5.87 2.30 16.77
CA VAL A 178 4.80 3.19 17.29
C VAL A 178 5.32 4.32 18.18
N GLU A 179 6.48 4.17 18.81
CA GLU A 179 7.09 5.26 19.59
C GLU A 179 7.55 6.40 18.68
N LEU A 180 8.13 6.07 17.53
CA LEU A 180 8.60 7.06 16.57
C LEU A 180 7.45 7.83 15.90
N LEU A 181 6.30 7.20 15.71
CA LEU A 181 5.14 7.88 15.11
C LEU A 181 4.70 9.09 15.93
N THR A 182 4.71 9.00 17.25
CA THR A 182 4.35 10.12 18.13
C THR A 182 5.32 11.29 17.98
N GLU A 183 6.62 11.03 17.96
CA GLU A 183 7.63 12.08 17.80
C GLU A 183 7.56 12.69 16.39
N LEU A 184 7.36 11.88 15.37
CA LEU A 184 7.17 12.33 13.98
C LEU A 184 5.92 13.20 13.84
N TYR A 185 4.82 12.85 14.51
CA TYR A 185 3.60 13.65 14.52
C TYR A 185 3.89 15.09 14.97
N TYR A 186 4.54 15.28 16.10
CA TYR A 186 4.83 16.63 16.60
C TYR A 186 5.73 17.44 15.68
N ARG A 187 6.72 16.80 15.07
CA ARG A 187 7.66 17.49 14.16
C ARG A 187 7.01 17.80 12.81
N LEU A 188 6.31 16.84 12.22
CA LEU A 188 5.71 17.01 10.92
C LEU A 188 4.49 17.94 10.95
N SER A 189 3.63 17.86 11.99
CA SER A 189 2.50 18.77 12.13
C SER A 189 2.94 20.23 12.26
N LYS A 190 3.97 20.49 13.09
CA LYS A 190 4.57 21.82 13.21
C LYS A 190 5.14 22.31 11.87
N ARG A 191 5.78 21.42 11.10
CA ARG A 191 6.37 21.78 9.81
C ARG A 191 5.30 22.05 8.75
N LEU A 192 4.24 21.27 8.73
CA LEU A 192 3.06 21.51 7.87
C LEU A 192 2.42 22.86 8.17
N ASP A 193 2.22 23.19 9.44
CA ASP A 193 1.65 24.47 9.87
C ASP A 193 2.56 25.65 9.43
N GLN A 194 3.86 25.57 9.69
CA GLN A 194 4.83 26.60 9.30
C GLN A 194 4.89 26.82 7.79
N MET A 195 4.60 25.79 6.98
CA MET A 195 4.55 25.86 5.52
C MET A 195 3.17 26.26 4.98
N GLY A 196 2.17 26.46 5.85
CA GLY A 196 0.78 26.72 5.45
C GLY A 196 0.12 25.54 4.73
N ARG A 197 0.56 24.29 5.01
CA ARG A 197 0.08 23.07 4.32
C ARG A 197 -0.77 22.16 5.22
N TRP A 198 -1.16 22.64 6.38
CA TRP A 198 -1.97 21.85 7.31
C TRP A 198 -3.32 21.46 6.72
N GLU A 199 -4.00 22.36 6.03
CA GLU A 199 -5.25 22.08 5.36
C GLU A 199 -5.11 21.04 4.23
N TRP A 200 -4.01 21.11 3.47
CA TRP A 200 -3.70 20.08 2.47
C TRP A 200 -3.57 18.69 3.11
N ALA A 201 -2.86 18.62 4.23
CA ALA A 201 -2.68 17.37 4.96
C ALA A 201 -4.02 16.82 5.48
N GLN A 202 -4.90 17.69 6.03
CA GLN A 202 -6.22 17.28 6.49
C GLN A 202 -7.07 16.69 5.36
N GLN A 203 -7.05 17.29 4.16
CA GLN A 203 -7.75 16.76 2.99
C GLN A 203 -7.19 15.39 2.56
N GLU A 204 -5.86 15.21 2.57
CA GLU A 204 -5.24 13.92 2.26
C GLU A 204 -5.57 12.85 3.32
N PHE A 205 -5.57 13.19 4.60
CA PHE A 205 -5.94 12.25 5.68
C PHE A 205 -7.40 11.84 5.58
N ALA A 206 -8.31 12.80 5.32
CA ALA A 206 -9.73 12.51 5.10
C ALA A 206 -9.93 11.62 3.87
N HIS A 207 -9.21 11.90 2.79
CA HIS A 207 -9.23 11.05 1.60
C HIS A 207 -8.75 9.63 1.91
N ALA A 208 -7.62 9.47 2.60
CA ALA A 208 -7.09 8.15 2.97
C ALA A 208 -8.09 7.33 3.80
N LEU A 209 -8.83 7.97 4.70
CA LEU A 209 -9.91 7.32 5.46
C LEU A 209 -11.08 6.84 4.60
N SER A 210 -11.37 7.55 3.50
CA SER A 210 -12.46 7.24 2.57
C SER A 210 -12.11 6.14 1.56
N VAL A 211 -10.82 5.81 1.41
CA VAL A 211 -10.37 4.80 0.45
C VAL A 211 -10.81 3.41 0.92
N GLU A 212 -11.61 2.76 0.09
CA GLU A 212 -11.94 1.35 0.29
C GLU A 212 -10.79 0.45 -0.15
N PRO A 213 -10.55 -0.66 0.56
CA PRO A 213 -9.53 -1.63 0.16
C PRO A 213 -9.75 -2.06 -1.30
N PRO A 214 -8.70 -2.16 -2.11
CA PRO A 214 -8.84 -2.52 -3.51
C PRO A 214 -9.43 -3.92 -3.62
N THR A 215 -10.52 -4.05 -4.38
CA THR A 215 -11.11 -5.34 -4.72
C THR A 215 -10.10 -6.18 -5.51
N ALA A 216 -10.09 -7.48 -5.27
CA ALA A 216 -9.19 -8.39 -5.98
C ALA A 216 -9.38 -8.23 -7.50
N LYS A 217 -8.33 -7.81 -8.20
CA LYS A 217 -8.38 -7.65 -9.66
C LYS A 217 -8.71 -8.99 -10.30
N PRO A 218 -9.71 -9.06 -11.20
CA PRO A 218 -9.93 -10.26 -11.99
C PRO A 218 -8.69 -10.55 -12.83
N ASP A 219 -8.48 -11.81 -13.17
CA ASP A 219 -7.36 -12.24 -14.02
C ASP A 219 -5.96 -11.92 -13.49
N ARG A 220 -5.74 -11.93 -12.15
CA ARG A 220 -4.39 -11.73 -11.55
C ARG A 220 -3.32 -12.65 -12.14
N TRP A 221 -3.69 -13.84 -12.58
CA TRP A 221 -2.81 -14.80 -13.26
C TRP A 221 -2.14 -14.23 -14.52
N ARG A 222 -2.83 -13.29 -15.24
CA ARG A 222 -2.27 -12.62 -16.42
C ARG A 222 -1.15 -11.63 -16.08
N SER A 223 -1.12 -11.15 -14.85
CA SER A 223 -0.13 -10.18 -14.37
C SER A 223 1.12 -10.84 -13.78
N LEU A 224 1.20 -12.17 -13.79
CA LEU A 224 2.38 -12.87 -13.30
C LEU A 224 3.61 -12.52 -14.15
N PRO A 225 4.79 -12.31 -13.52
CA PRO A 225 6.03 -12.09 -14.24
C PRO A 225 6.28 -13.20 -15.28
N GLY A 226 6.41 -12.82 -16.53
CA GLY A 226 6.61 -13.77 -17.63
C GLY A 226 5.34 -14.29 -18.32
N ALA A 227 4.14 -14.05 -17.79
CA ALA A 227 2.87 -14.47 -18.42
C ALA A 227 2.71 -13.92 -19.84
N GLY A 228 3.18 -12.68 -20.09
CA GLY A 228 3.14 -12.07 -21.43
C GLY A 228 3.98 -12.79 -22.50
N LYS A 229 4.86 -13.74 -22.12
CA LYS A 229 5.64 -14.57 -23.07
C LYS A 229 4.86 -15.78 -23.58
N ILE A 230 3.72 -16.14 -22.94
CA ILE A 230 2.88 -17.27 -23.35
C ILE A 230 2.09 -16.87 -24.58
N ARG A 231 2.32 -17.58 -25.71
CA ARG A 231 1.78 -17.21 -27.03
C ARG A 231 0.50 -17.95 -27.39
N SER A 232 0.26 -19.14 -26.83
CA SER A 232 -0.90 -19.95 -27.15
C SER A 232 -2.06 -19.71 -26.17
N ARG A 233 -3.30 -19.75 -26.66
CA ARG A 233 -4.51 -19.67 -25.82
C ARG A 233 -4.56 -20.83 -24.82
N ARG A 234 -4.18 -22.04 -25.27
CA ARG A 234 -4.08 -23.24 -24.42
C ARG A 234 -3.08 -23.07 -23.30
N GLY A 235 -1.88 -22.49 -23.59
CA GLY A 235 -0.91 -22.14 -22.57
C GLY A 235 -1.47 -21.13 -21.55
N LEU A 236 -2.22 -20.12 -21.98
CA LEU A 236 -2.90 -19.20 -21.07
C LEU A 236 -3.96 -19.91 -20.22
N GLY A 237 -4.71 -20.87 -20.79
CA GLY A 237 -5.61 -21.74 -20.04
C GLY A 237 -4.90 -22.53 -18.95
N VAL A 238 -3.75 -23.14 -19.30
CA VAL A 238 -2.92 -23.86 -18.33
C VAL A 238 -2.41 -22.93 -17.22
N LEU A 239 -1.95 -21.72 -17.56
CA LEU A 239 -1.51 -20.74 -16.55
C LEU A 239 -2.65 -20.41 -15.58
N LYS A 240 -3.85 -20.15 -16.11
CA LYS A 240 -5.05 -19.84 -15.31
C LYS A 240 -5.38 -20.99 -14.37
N ALA A 241 -5.54 -22.21 -14.91
CA ALA A 241 -5.93 -23.39 -14.13
C ALA A 241 -4.92 -23.73 -13.04
N LEU A 242 -3.62 -23.72 -13.35
CA LEU A 242 -2.57 -23.97 -12.35
C LEU A 242 -2.50 -22.86 -11.30
N TRP A 243 -2.72 -21.60 -11.69
CA TRP A 243 -2.76 -20.49 -10.74
C TRP A 243 -3.97 -20.62 -9.80
N GLU A 244 -5.17 -20.87 -10.32
CA GLU A 244 -6.39 -21.05 -9.50
C GLU A 244 -6.24 -22.24 -8.54
N THR A 245 -5.68 -23.35 -9.02
CA THR A 245 -5.39 -24.53 -8.19
C THR A 245 -4.40 -24.18 -7.08
N ARG A 246 -3.32 -23.47 -7.42
CA ARG A 246 -2.35 -23.00 -6.42
C ARG A 246 -2.99 -22.12 -5.35
N GLU A 247 -3.79 -21.12 -5.75
CA GLU A 247 -4.48 -20.23 -4.80
C GLU A 247 -5.44 -21.03 -3.90
N SER A 248 -6.16 -21.98 -4.47
CA SER A 248 -7.08 -22.85 -3.70
C SER A 248 -6.34 -23.70 -2.67
N ILE A 249 -5.26 -24.36 -3.06
CA ILE A 249 -4.44 -25.17 -2.14
C ILE A 249 -3.80 -24.26 -1.07
N ALA A 250 -3.16 -23.18 -1.49
CA ALA A 250 -2.46 -22.26 -0.60
C ALA A 250 -3.38 -21.67 0.48
N ARG A 251 -4.61 -21.30 0.10
CA ARG A 251 -5.65 -20.84 1.03
C ARG A 251 -6.04 -21.93 2.03
N ARG A 252 -6.26 -23.16 1.55
CA ARG A 252 -6.68 -24.29 2.37
C ARG A 252 -5.65 -24.68 3.43
N ILE A 253 -4.35 -24.52 3.12
CA ILE A 253 -3.25 -24.86 4.05
C ILE A 253 -2.63 -23.65 4.73
N ASP A 254 -3.22 -22.48 4.56
CA ASP A 254 -2.73 -21.21 5.08
C ASP A 254 -1.24 -20.98 4.78
N MET A 255 -0.86 -21.08 3.52
CA MET A 255 0.52 -20.87 3.06
C MET A 255 0.57 -19.85 1.93
N SER A 256 1.60 -19.02 1.94
CA SER A 256 1.83 -18.11 0.80
C SER A 256 1.96 -18.89 -0.51
N PRO A 257 1.20 -18.51 -1.57
CA PRO A 257 1.21 -19.22 -2.85
C PRO A 257 2.60 -19.38 -3.47
N GLY A 258 3.49 -18.40 -3.25
CA GLY A 258 4.86 -18.45 -3.75
C GLY A 258 5.73 -19.50 -3.06
N ARG A 259 5.41 -19.88 -1.83
CA ARG A 259 6.09 -20.96 -1.10
C ARG A 259 5.62 -22.34 -1.54
N LEU A 260 4.35 -22.47 -1.94
CA LEU A 260 3.81 -23.70 -2.49
C LEU A 260 4.42 -23.99 -3.87
N VAL A 261 4.24 -23.07 -4.85
CA VAL A 261 4.84 -23.13 -6.19
C VAL A 261 5.08 -21.71 -6.69
N ARG A 262 6.32 -21.40 -7.07
CA ARG A 262 6.71 -20.07 -7.55
C ARG A 262 6.05 -19.72 -8.89
N ASN A 263 5.79 -18.43 -9.12
CA ASN A 263 5.20 -17.92 -10.37
C ASN A 263 5.94 -18.40 -11.62
N ALA A 264 7.28 -18.43 -11.58
CA ALA A 264 8.10 -18.87 -12.69
C ALA A 264 7.83 -20.33 -13.11
N ALA A 265 7.51 -21.21 -12.16
CA ALA A 265 7.17 -22.59 -12.44
C ALA A 265 5.81 -22.74 -13.14
N LEU A 266 4.80 -21.95 -12.71
CA LEU A 266 3.51 -21.90 -13.39
C LEU A 266 3.66 -21.42 -14.83
N VAL A 267 4.43 -20.35 -15.05
CA VAL A 267 4.69 -19.79 -16.38
C VAL A 267 5.46 -20.80 -17.25
N ARG A 268 6.41 -21.53 -16.68
CA ARG A 268 7.17 -22.58 -17.39
C ARG A 268 6.24 -23.71 -17.82
N ALA A 269 5.42 -24.22 -16.92
CA ALA A 269 4.41 -25.25 -17.23
C ALA A 269 3.40 -24.79 -18.29
N ALA A 270 2.99 -23.54 -18.24
CA ALA A 270 2.06 -22.94 -19.20
C ALA A 270 2.68 -22.67 -20.59
N SER A 271 3.99 -22.36 -20.64
CA SER A 271 4.72 -22.15 -21.90
C SER A 271 4.93 -23.46 -22.68
N ASN A 272 5.10 -24.57 -21.96
CA ASN A 272 5.22 -25.92 -22.51
C ASN A 272 4.38 -26.88 -21.65
N PRO A 273 3.06 -27.01 -21.94
CA PRO A 273 2.15 -27.76 -21.09
C PRO A 273 2.57 -29.21 -20.90
N PRO A 274 2.77 -29.64 -19.64
CA PRO A 274 3.20 -31.01 -19.35
C PRO A 274 2.11 -32.01 -19.77
N PRO A 275 2.43 -33.02 -20.61
CA PRO A 275 1.42 -34.00 -21.08
C PRO A 275 1.08 -35.05 -20.01
N ASN A 276 1.88 -35.18 -18.98
CA ASN A 276 1.68 -36.18 -17.93
C ASN A 276 2.40 -35.78 -16.62
N LYS A 277 2.14 -36.57 -15.58
CA LYS A 277 2.72 -36.38 -14.24
C LYS A 277 4.26 -36.33 -14.26
N ARG A 278 4.94 -37.22 -15.03
CA ARG A 278 6.40 -37.24 -15.10
C ARG A 278 6.96 -35.93 -15.65
N ALA A 279 6.33 -35.39 -16.68
CA ALA A 279 6.73 -34.12 -17.27
C ALA A 279 6.47 -32.93 -16.29
N LEU A 280 5.34 -32.92 -15.57
CA LEU A 280 5.07 -31.91 -14.55
C LEU A 280 6.12 -31.97 -13.42
N MET A 281 6.43 -33.17 -12.91
CA MET A 281 7.40 -33.37 -11.85
C MET A 281 8.86 -33.14 -12.30
N SER A 282 9.11 -32.95 -13.60
CA SER A 282 10.43 -32.49 -14.06
C SER A 282 10.69 -31.00 -13.76
N ILE A 283 9.64 -30.25 -13.47
CA ILE A 283 9.74 -28.87 -12.99
C ILE A 283 9.97 -28.89 -11.48
N ASN A 284 11.14 -28.41 -11.03
CA ASN A 284 11.60 -28.55 -9.65
C ASN A 284 10.59 -28.15 -8.58
N GLU A 285 9.89 -27.05 -8.79
CA GLU A 285 8.97 -26.49 -7.79
C GLU A 285 7.77 -27.40 -7.53
N PHE A 286 7.28 -28.15 -8.55
CA PHE A 286 6.20 -29.12 -8.38
C PHE A 286 6.67 -30.43 -7.70
N ARG A 287 7.99 -30.65 -7.66
CA ARG A 287 8.60 -31.82 -7.00
C ARG A 287 8.86 -31.59 -5.51
N SER A 288 8.70 -30.36 -5.00
CA SER A 288 8.86 -30.07 -3.58
C SER A 288 7.94 -30.96 -2.73
N PRO A 289 8.35 -31.35 -1.49
CA PRO A 289 7.53 -32.23 -0.65
C PRO A 289 6.08 -31.76 -0.48
N ILE A 290 5.88 -30.45 -0.33
CA ILE A 290 4.56 -29.85 -0.18
C ILE A 290 3.76 -29.89 -1.48
N ALA A 291 4.31 -29.39 -2.58
CA ALA A 291 3.59 -29.37 -3.86
C ALA A 291 3.23 -30.75 -4.37
N ARG A 292 4.08 -31.75 -4.10
CA ARG A 292 3.89 -33.15 -4.48
C ARG A 292 2.67 -33.81 -3.81
N GLN A 293 2.27 -33.35 -2.62
CA GLN A 293 1.08 -33.86 -1.93
C GLN A 293 -0.22 -33.57 -2.72
N TYR A 294 -0.18 -32.59 -3.61
CA TYR A 294 -1.32 -32.14 -4.43
C TYR A 294 -1.16 -32.49 -5.91
N GLU A 295 -0.35 -33.50 -6.23
CA GLU A 295 -0.06 -33.86 -7.62
C GLU A 295 -1.32 -34.18 -8.43
N ASP A 296 -2.32 -34.82 -7.82
CA ASP A 296 -3.59 -35.12 -8.48
C ASP A 296 -4.41 -33.86 -8.79
N GLU A 297 -4.32 -32.84 -7.94
CA GLU A 297 -4.99 -31.55 -8.17
C GLU A 297 -4.31 -30.80 -9.34
N TRP A 298 -3.00 -30.82 -9.40
CA TRP A 298 -2.26 -30.24 -10.53
C TRP A 298 -2.58 -30.95 -11.84
N MET A 299 -2.65 -32.29 -11.83
CA MET A 299 -2.99 -33.06 -13.02
C MET A 299 -4.44 -32.86 -13.46
N ARG A 300 -5.37 -32.75 -12.52
CA ARG A 300 -6.78 -32.40 -12.84
C ARG A 300 -6.89 -31.03 -13.48
N ALA A 301 -6.14 -30.04 -13.00
CA ALA A 301 -6.08 -28.71 -13.61
C ALA A 301 -5.58 -28.74 -15.06
N LEU A 302 -4.54 -29.53 -15.33
CA LEU A 302 -4.02 -29.71 -16.70
C LEU A 302 -5.05 -30.44 -17.60
N ALA A 303 -5.68 -31.49 -17.07
CA ALA A 303 -6.68 -32.27 -17.80
C ALA A 303 -7.93 -31.44 -18.13
N SER A 304 -8.38 -30.57 -17.20
CA SER A 304 -9.51 -29.67 -17.45
C SER A 304 -9.27 -28.76 -18.64
N VAL A 305 -8.06 -28.23 -18.79
CA VAL A 305 -7.69 -27.35 -19.91
C VAL A 305 -7.55 -28.18 -21.23
N ALA A 306 -7.06 -29.42 -21.14
CA ALA A 306 -6.98 -30.28 -22.32
C ALA A 306 -8.35 -30.59 -22.92
N ALA A 307 -9.39 -30.68 -22.10
CA ALA A 307 -10.77 -30.93 -22.51
C ALA A 307 -11.48 -29.69 -23.10
N LEU A 308 -10.96 -28.45 -22.90
CA LEU A 308 -11.60 -27.24 -23.43
C LEU A 308 -11.53 -27.16 -24.97
N THR A 309 -12.61 -26.70 -25.57
CA THR A 309 -12.64 -26.27 -26.97
C THR A 309 -11.86 -24.96 -27.15
N GLU A 310 -11.55 -24.63 -28.42
CA GLU A 310 -10.82 -23.35 -28.68
C GLU A 310 -11.61 -22.12 -28.22
N ASP A 311 -12.95 -22.13 -28.26
CA ASP A 311 -13.78 -21.00 -27.86
C ASP A 311 -13.81 -20.80 -26.35
N GLU A 312 -13.68 -21.84 -25.56
CA GLU A 312 -13.64 -21.82 -24.10
C GLU A 312 -12.28 -21.37 -23.54
N LEU A 313 -11.22 -21.38 -24.36
CA LEU A 313 -9.90 -20.97 -23.95
C LEU A 313 -9.82 -19.46 -23.74
N PRO A 314 -9.05 -18.98 -22.74
CA PRO A 314 -8.88 -17.56 -22.51
C PRO A 314 -8.39 -16.83 -23.78
N PRO A 315 -8.91 -15.63 -24.08
CA PRO A 315 -8.42 -14.82 -25.20
C PRO A 315 -6.96 -14.43 -25.00
N LYS A 316 -6.20 -14.28 -26.09
CA LYS A 316 -4.77 -13.88 -26.03
C LYS A 316 -4.55 -12.54 -25.36
N ARG A 317 -5.45 -11.60 -25.59
CA ARG A 317 -5.43 -10.28 -24.96
C ARG A 317 -6.62 -10.16 -24.02
N LYS A 318 -6.42 -9.51 -22.89
CA LYS A 318 -7.54 -9.16 -22.00
C LYS A 318 -8.52 -8.30 -22.81
N PRO A 319 -9.81 -8.61 -22.78
CA PRO A 319 -10.80 -7.72 -23.38
C PRO A 319 -10.66 -6.31 -22.81
N VAL A 320 -10.65 -5.32 -23.70
CA VAL A 320 -10.62 -3.90 -23.31
C VAL A 320 -12.04 -3.60 -22.77
N GLN A 321 -12.11 -3.15 -21.53
CA GLN A 321 -13.39 -2.71 -20.97
C GLN A 321 -13.80 -1.40 -21.67
N PRO A 322 -15.06 -1.26 -22.11
CA PRO A 322 -15.55 0.00 -22.65
C PRO A 322 -15.24 1.15 -21.69
N GLY A 323 -14.75 2.27 -22.21
CA GLY A 323 -14.37 3.45 -21.40
C GLY A 323 -13.06 3.33 -20.62
N SER A 324 -12.32 2.21 -20.71
CA SER A 324 -11.00 2.11 -20.08
C SER A 324 -9.95 2.91 -20.87
N ILE A 325 -9.12 3.63 -20.12
CA ILE A 325 -7.97 4.36 -20.71
C ILE A 325 -6.83 3.36 -20.92
N PRO A 326 -6.28 3.25 -22.14
CA PRO A 326 -5.13 2.41 -22.43
C PRO A 326 -3.88 2.84 -21.64
N GLU A 327 -2.88 1.98 -21.60
CA GLU A 327 -1.58 2.32 -21.02
C GLU A 327 -0.89 3.43 -21.85
N PRO A 328 -0.33 4.48 -21.25
CA PRO A 328 0.25 5.64 -21.96
C PRO A 328 1.26 5.29 -23.04
N ARG A 329 2.03 4.20 -22.85
CA ARG A 329 3.00 3.69 -23.86
C ARG A 329 2.37 3.27 -25.18
N GLN A 330 1.05 3.10 -25.22
CA GLN A 330 0.31 2.71 -26.42
C GLN A 330 -0.31 3.93 -27.13
N TRP A 331 -0.39 5.08 -26.45
CA TRP A 331 -1.15 6.24 -26.91
C TRP A 331 -0.64 6.80 -28.23
N VAL A 332 0.68 6.94 -28.40
CA VAL A 332 1.26 7.42 -29.66
C VAL A 332 0.74 6.64 -30.88
N ARG A 333 0.44 5.34 -30.69
CA ARG A 333 -0.08 4.49 -31.78
C ARG A 333 -1.60 4.51 -31.90
N ILE A 334 -2.32 4.77 -30.79
CA ILE A 334 -3.80 4.71 -30.73
C ILE A 334 -4.41 6.07 -30.98
N ASP A 335 -3.87 7.10 -30.33
CA ASP A 335 -4.29 8.50 -30.38
C ASP A 335 -3.11 9.40 -30.02
N GLU A 336 -2.41 9.88 -31.06
CA GLU A 336 -1.23 10.73 -30.93
C GLU A 336 -1.57 12.07 -30.26
N ALA A 337 -2.78 12.60 -30.49
CA ALA A 337 -3.22 13.86 -29.89
C ALA A 337 -3.36 13.71 -28.35
N SER A 338 -3.92 12.59 -27.87
CA SER A 338 -3.96 12.31 -26.43
C SER A 338 -2.56 12.12 -25.84
N ALA A 339 -1.63 11.52 -26.58
CA ALA A 339 -0.24 11.40 -26.14
C ALA A 339 0.43 12.78 -26.00
N ALA A 340 0.21 13.67 -26.95
CA ALA A 340 0.71 15.04 -26.90
C ALA A 340 0.11 15.82 -25.72
N ARG A 341 -1.22 15.75 -25.53
CA ARG A 341 -1.89 16.39 -24.38
C ARG A 341 -1.35 15.89 -23.04
N LEU A 342 -1.04 14.59 -22.92
CA LEU A 342 -0.43 14.06 -21.69
C LEU A 342 0.94 14.70 -21.40
N GLY A 343 1.73 14.95 -22.44
CA GLY A 343 3.00 15.67 -22.32
C GLY A 343 2.79 17.08 -21.77
N ILE A 344 1.81 17.80 -22.32
CA ILE A 344 1.45 19.16 -21.91
C ILE A 344 0.99 19.19 -20.45
N VAL A 345 0.03 18.35 -20.07
CA VAL A 345 -0.48 18.26 -18.69
C VAL A 345 0.65 17.92 -17.70
N ARG A 346 1.51 16.97 -18.04
CA ARG A 346 2.66 16.62 -17.20
C ARG A 346 3.63 17.77 -16.99
N SER A 347 3.90 18.54 -18.04
CA SER A 347 4.79 19.70 -17.95
C SER A 347 4.19 20.80 -17.06
N ALA A 348 2.88 21.08 -17.20
CA ALA A 348 2.18 22.03 -16.34
C ALA A 348 2.24 21.61 -14.87
N VAL A 349 1.88 20.36 -14.57
CA VAL A 349 1.93 19.82 -13.21
C VAL A 349 3.36 19.80 -12.64
N ALA A 350 4.37 19.48 -13.45
CA ALA A 350 5.77 19.51 -13.02
C ALA A 350 6.24 20.94 -12.67
N SER A 351 5.80 21.94 -13.43
CA SER A 351 6.10 23.36 -13.13
C SER A 351 5.48 23.81 -11.83
N VAL A 352 4.21 23.46 -11.58
CA VAL A 352 3.52 23.72 -10.31
C VAL A 352 4.23 23.00 -9.15
N ALA A 353 4.56 21.73 -9.33
CA ALA A 353 5.26 20.93 -8.33
C ALA A 353 6.61 21.54 -7.94
N ALA A 354 7.38 22.00 -8.92
CA ALA A 354 8.65 22.68 -8.67
C ALA A 354 8.48 24.01 -7.90
N SER A 355 7.42 24.78 -8.19
CA SER A 355 7.15 26.06 -7.49
C SER A 355 6.82 25.89 -6.01
N VAL A 356 6.22 24.75 -5.64
CA VAL A 356 5.86 24.41 -4.25
C VAL A 356 6.82 23.41 -3.59
N GLY A 357 7.86 22.96 -4.31
CA GLY A 357 8.86 22.02 -3.77
C GLY A 357 8.29 20.65 -3.44
N LEU A 358 7.36 20.14 -4.26
CA LEU A 358 6.75 18.80 -4.12
C LEU A 358 7.03 17.94 -5.35
N ALA A 359 6.88 16.62 -5.19
CA ALA A 359 6.91 15.71 -6.32
C ALA A 359 5.62 15.86 -7.17
N PRO A 360 5.71 15.80 -8.52
CA PRO A 360 4.55 16.00 -9.40
C PRO A 360 3.36 15.07 -9.11
N GLU A 361 3.63 13.83 -8.69
CA GLU A 361 2.60 12.85 -8.32
C GLU A 361 1.87 13.18 -7.01
N VAL A 362 2.46 13.98 -6.14
CA VAL A 362 1.82 14.50 -4.92
C VAL A 362 0.89 15.65 -5.29
N VAL A 363 1.33 16.54 -6.17
CA VAL A 363 0.55 17.70 -6.63
C VAL A 363 -0.66 17.28 -7.45
N LEU A 364 -0.51 16.33 -8.38
CA LEU A 364 -1.64 15.75 -9.10
C LEU A 364 -1.33 14.30 -9.50
N ALA A 365 -2.13 13.36 -9.01
CA ALA A 365 -1.89 11.94 -9.22
C ALA A 365 -1.81 11.56 -10.72
N PRO A 366 -0.90 10.66 -11.15
CA PRO A 366 -0.73 10.28 -12.55
C PRO A 366 -2.00 9.74 -13.22
N GLN A 367 -2.91 9.17 -12.46
CA GLN A 367 -4.21 8.73 -12.98
C GLN A 367 -5.13 9.90 -13.36
N VAL A 368 -5.08 11.01 -12.61
CA VAL A 368 -5.82 12.25 -12.93
C VAL A 368 -5.24 12.85 -14.19
N GLN A 369 -3.91 13.04 -14.26
CA GLN A 369 -3.21 13.56 -15.43
C GLN A 369 -3.54 12.77 -16.70
N ARG A 370 -3.58 11.43 -16.63
CA ARG A 370 -3.98 10.55 -17.74
C ARG A 370 -5.42 10.75 -18.16
N TYR A 371 -6.31 10.90 -17.18
CA TYR A 371 -7.73 11.10 -17.48
C TYR A 371 -8.01 12.44 -18.14
N LEU A 372 -7.36 13.52 -17.70
CA LEU A 372 -7.43 14.84 -18.32
C LEU A 372 -6.97 14.81 -19.80
N ALA A 373 -5.93 14.06 -20.08
CA ALA A 373 -5.30 14.04 -21.41
C ALA A 373 -5.95 13.06 -22.41
N TRP A 374 -6.67 12.02 -21.94
CA TRP A 374 -7.10 10.92 -22.80
C TRP A 374 -8.17 11.30 -23.82
N ALA A 375 -9.18 12.07 -23.44
CA ALA A 375 -10.23 12.50 -24.34
C ALA A 375 -10.17 14.01 -24.59
N PRO A 376 -10.51 14.50 -25.81
CA PRO A 376 -10.65 15.93 -26.04
C PRO A 376 -11.73 16.51 -25.12
N LEU A 377 -11.62 17.78 -24.79
CA LEU A 377 -12.65 18.51 -24.07
C LEU A 377 -13.87 18.73 -24.97
N ASP A 378 -15.05 18.80 -24.38
CA ASP A 378 -16.29 19.07 -25.10
C ASP A 378 -16.35 20.56 -25.49
N PRO A 379 -16.35 20.91 -26.79
CA PRO A 379 -16.36 22.30 -27.22
C PRO A 379 -17.67 23.02 -26.90
N SER A 380 -18.72 22.32 -26.48
CA SER A 380 -20.01 22.92 -26.09
C SER A 380 -20.09 23.33 -24.62
N ARG A 381 -19.06 23.05 -23.81
CA ARG A 381 -18.99 23.35 -22.38
C ARG A 381 -17.88 24.35 -22.08
N PRO A 382 -18.01 25.16 -20.99
CA PRO A 382 -16.86 25.88 -20.46
C PRO A 382 -15.72 24.91 -20.15
N SER A 383 -14.56 25.12 -20.76
CA SER A 383 -13.47 24.14 -20.70
C SER A 383 -12.86 24.01 -19.32
N GLY A 384 -12.81 25.11 -18.55
CA GLY A 384 -12.35 25.11 -17.16
C GLY A 384 -13.23 24.21 -16.26
N ASP A 385 -14.55 24.34 -16.36
CA ASP A 385 -15.50 23.53 -15.58
C ASP A 385 -15.36 22.03 -15.89
N GLU A 386 -15.09 21.69 -17.14
CA GLU A 386 -14.89 20.30 -17.55
C GLU A 386 -13.55 19.73 -17.01
N VAL A 387 -12.49 20.52 -17.02
CA VAL A 387 -11.19 20.13 -16.46
C VAL A 387 -11.34 19.87 -14.96
N GLU A 388 -11.99 20.78 -14.23
CA GLU A 388 -12.26 20.63 -12.81
C GLU A 388 -13.09 19.36 -12.52
N GLU A 389 -14.22 19.16 -13.21
CA GLU A 389 -15.06 17.97 -13.07
C GLU A 389 -14.26 16.66 -13.30
N ARG A 390 -13.37 16.66 -14.28
CA ARG A 390 -12.50 15.53 -14.56
C ARG A 390 -11.49 15.28 -13.44
N MET A 391 -10.97 16.35 -12.82
CA MET A 391 -10.07 16.24 -11.64
C MET A 391 -10.82 15.65 -10.45
N VAL A 392 -11.98 16.19 -10.10
CA VAL A 392 -12.84 15.70 -9.02
C VAL A 392 -13.25 14.25 -9.23
N THR A 393 -13.70 13.89 -10.43
CA THR A 393 -14.11 12.51 -10.78
C THR A 393 -13.01 11.48 -10.56
N ARG A 394 -11.74 11.91 -10.64
CA ARG A 394 -10.57 11.05 -10.42
C ARG A 394 -9.93 11.21 -9.05
N GLY A 395 -10.62 11.90 -8.15
CA GLY A 395 -10.25 11.99 -6.73
C GLY A 395 -9.15 13.01 -6.46
N ALA A 396 -9.01 14.05 -7.28
CA ALA A 396 -8.22 15.21 -6.90
C ALA A 396 -8.88 15.91 -5.71
N ARG A 397 -8.10 16.38 -4.75
CA ARG A 397 -8.56 17.15 -3.60
C ARG A 397 -8.59 18.63 -3.94
N ASP A 398 -9.35 19.41 -3.18
CA ASP A 398 -9.53 20.83 -3.46
C ASP A 398 -8.17 21.56 -3.55
N TRP A 399 -7.26 21.33 -2.60
CA TRP A 399 -5.92 21.92 -2.63
C TRP A 399 -5.12 21.61 -3.90
N GLN A 400 -5.32 20.42 -4.50
CA GLN A 400 -4.67 20.02 -5.75
C GLN A 400 -5.30 20.75 -6.94
N ILE A 401 -6.62 20.90 -6.93
CA ILE A 401 -7.38 21.64 -7.93
C ILE A 401 -6.99 23.10 -7.88
N ASP A 402 -7.00 23.73 -6.70
CA ASP A 402 -6.60 25.15 -6.51
C ASP A 402 -5.19 25.44 -7.06
N LEU A 403 -4.27 24.49 -6.95
CA LEU A 403 -2.91 24.67 -7.47
C LEU A 403 -2.77 24.39 -8.96
N THR A 404 -3.58 23.51 -9.53
CA THR A 404 -3.30 22.94 -10.86
C THR A 404 -4.33 23.25 -11.92
N LEU A 405 -5.54 23.71 -11.57
CA LEU A 405 -6.62 23.96 -12.52
C LEU A 405 -6.19 25.00 -13.57
N ASP A 406 -5.88 26.22 -13.14
CA ASP A 406 -5.49 27.29 -14.05
C ASP A 406 -4.24 26.95 -14.88
N PRO A 407 -3.13 26.46 -14.27
CA PRO A 407 -1.95 26.07 -15.04
C PRO A 407 -2.20 24.96 -16.07
N VAL A 408 -3.11 24.04 -15.79
CA VAL A 408 -3.47 22.95 -16.71
C VAL A 408 -4.38 23.49 -17.82
N CYS A 409 -5.35 24.35 -17.51
CA CYS A 409 -6.21 25.01 -18.50
C CYS A 409 -5.38 25.87 -19.48
N ASP A 410 -4.51 26.73 -18.95
CA ASP A 410 -3.61 27.57 -19.75
C ASP A 410 -2.74 26.73 -20.70
N ALA A 411 -2.16 25.63 -20.18
CA ALA A 411 -1.33 24.75 -20.98
C ALA A 411 -2.10 23.98 -22.07
N LEU A 412 -3.38 23.68 -21.81
CA LEU A 412 -4.27 23.06 -22.80
C LEU A 412 -4.87 24.06 -23.78
N GLY A 413 -4.74 25.35 -23.52
CA GLY A 413 -5.28 26.44 -24.34
C GLY A 413 -6.79 26.63 -24.20
N VAL A 414 -7.29 26.44 -22.99
CA VAL A 414 -8.74 26.46 -22.67
C VAL A 414 -9.03 27.34 -21.44
#